data_2acd06738894c2916d7ffdc286bf1167
#
_entry.id   2acd06738894c2916d7ffdc286bf1167
#
_cell.length_a   1.000
_cell.length_b   1.000
_cell.length_c   1.000
_cell.angle_alpha   90.00
_cell.angle_beta   90.00
_cell.angle_gamma   90.00
#
_symmetry.space_group_name_H-M   'P 1'
#
loop_
_entity.id
_entity.type
_entity.pdbx_description
1 polymer ?
#
loop_
_entity_poly.entity_id
_entity_poly.type
_entity_poly.pdbx_seq_one_letter_code
_entity_poly.pdbx_strand_id
1 'polypeptide(L)'
;ARAEGADFVVALSHLGDSKEDVYNAIDLVRETVGFDVVLDAHSHSVIESDILIDKGGNEVLYTSTGTKFANIGKLTISGDRITTELIPLENYSTTDPVVDGCIDQIMTEYAEVGNKKIAACAFDLITHDSEGNRIVRVGESNLGNLIADAFRHVLGADIAYFNGGGIRSHIESGDITFHDL
;
A
#
# COMPACT_ATOMS: atom_id res chain seq x y z
N ALA A 1 1.88 7.56 -27.28
CA ALA A 1 0.68 6.70 -27.30
C ALA A 1 -0.34 7.23 -28.33
N ARG A 2 -0.90 8.44 -28.19
CA ARG A 2 -1.91 8.95 -29.13
C ARG A 2 -1.39 9.10 -30.58
N ALA A 3 -0.16 9.57 -30.76
CA ALA A 3 0.48 9.65 -32.09
C ALA A 3 0.72 8.25 -32.72
N GLU A 4 0.63 7.20 -31.94
CA GLU A 4 0.75 5.79 -32.36
C GLU A 4 -0.61 5.12 -32.53
N GLY A 5 -1.71 5.87 -32.38
CA GLY A 5 -3.07 5.39 -32.62
C GLY A 5 -3.83 4.92 -31.37
N ALA A 6 -3.40 5.31 -30.16
CA ALA A 6 -4.17 4.99 -28.96
C ALA A 6 -5.44 5.86 -28.87
N ASP A 7 -6.61 5.21 -28.78
CA ASP A 7 -7.89 5.87 -28.55
C ASP A 7 -8.04 6.34 -27.09
N PHE A 8 -7.49 5.59 -26.15
CA PHE A 8 -7.48 5.92 -24.73
C PHE A 8 -6.07 5.79 -24.15
N VAL A 9 -5.72 6.67 -23.22
CA VAL A 9 -4.44 6.69 -22.52
C VAL A 9 -4.71 6.59 -21.02
N VAL A 10 -4.39 5.43 -20.46
CA VAL A 10 -4.55 5.12 -19.02
C VAL A 10 -3.17 5.12 -18.37
N ALA A 11 -2.98 5.98 -17.37
CA ALA A 11 -1.80 5.93 -16.52
C ALA A 11 -2.03 4.93 -15.39
N LEU A 12 -1.13 3.97 -15.23
CA LEU A 12 -1.05 3.11 -14.06
C LEU A 12 0.11 3.61 -13.20
N SER A 13 -0.21 4.27 -12.09
CA SER A 13 0.76 4.96 -11.25
C SER A 13 0.80 4.43 -9.82
N HIS A 14 1.85 4.80 -9.09
CA HIS A 14 2.02 4.54 -7.67
C HIS A 14 2.62 5.79 -7.01
N LEU A 15 1.99 6.93 -7.21
CA LEU A 15 2.48 8.25 -6.80
C LEU A 15 1.77 8.77 -5.54
N GLY A 16 0.52 8.35 -5.34
CA GLY A 16 -0.32 8.86 -4.26
C GLY A 16 -0.93 10.23 -4.55
N ASP A 17 -1.77 10.65 -3.62
CA ASP A 17 -2.53 11.91 -3.66
C ASP A 17 -2.16 12.88 -2.53
N SER A 18 -1.12 12.57 -1.75
CA SER A 18 -0.66 13.39 -0.64
C SER A 18 0.01 14.67 -1.14
N LYS A 19 -0.42 15.80 -0.58
CA LYS A 19 0.20 17.11 -0.85
C LYS A 19 1.59 17.26 -0.19
N GLU A 20 1.94 16.37 0.72
CA GLU A 20 3.25 16.35 1.39
C GLU A 20 4.32 15.67 0.53
N ASP A 21 3.91 14.87 -0.45
CA ASP A 21 4.82 14.22 -1.38
C ASP A 21 5.29 15.21 -2.45
N VAL A 22 6.60 15.21 -2.70
CA VAL A 22 7.25 16.10 -3.69
C VAL A 22 6.69 15.88 -5.10
N TYR A 23 6.26 14.66 -5.40
CA TYR A 23 5.61 14.28 -6.64
C TYR A 23 4.42 13.39 -6.31
N ASN A 24 3.24 13.76 -6.76
CA ASN A 24 2.01 12.99 -6.57
C ASN A 24 1.22 12.89 -7.90
N ALA A 25 0.21 12.04 -7.93
CA ALA A 25 -0.57 11.80 -9.15
C ALA A 25 -1.41 13.02 -9.57
N ILE A 26 -1.83 13.84 -8.61
CA ILE A 26 -2.60 15.06 -8.87
C ILE A 26 -1.73 16.09 -9.60
N ASP A 27 -0.49 16.27 -9.16
CA ASP A 27 0.46 17.18 -9.80
C ASP A 27 0.88 16.64 -11.18
N LEU A 28 1.05 15.31 -11.32
CA LEU A 28 1.29 14.70 -12.62
C LEU A 28 0.21 15.10 -13.63
N VAL A 29 -1.06 14.99 -13.27
CA VAL A 29 -2.17 15.36 -14.14
C VAL A 29 -2.14 16.86 -14.46
N ARG A 30 -1.99 17.71 -13.44
CA ARG A 30 -1.99 19.17 -13.59
C ARG A 30 -0.86 19.71 -14.46
N GLU A 31 0.27 19.03 -14.48
CA GLU A 31 1.46 19.46 -15.24
C GLU A 31 1.60 18.80 -16.61
N THR A 32 0.73 17.86 -16.96
CA THR A 32 0.77 17.13 -18.23
C THR A 32 -0.53 17.26 -19.01
N VAL A 33 -0.58 16.65 -20.18
CA VAL A 33 -1.79 16.55 -21.03
C VAL A 33 -1.86 15.16 -21.65
N GLY A 34 -3.10 14.70 -21.92
CA GLY A 34 -3.35 13.56 -22.77
C GLY A 34 -3.65 12.25 -22.08
N PHE A 35 -3.75 12.22 -20.77
CA PHE A 35 -4.37 11.10 -20.03
C PHE A 35 -5.90 11.20 -20.08
N ASP A 36 -6.57 10.07 -20.18
CA ASP A 36 -8.03 9.95 -19.99
C ASP A 36 -8.33 9.48 -18.57
N VAL A 37 -7.47 8.59 -18.05
CA VAL A 37 -7.63 7.98 -16.71
C VAL A 37 -6.29 7.86 -16.02
N VAL A 38 -6.28 8.06 -14.70
CA VAL A 38 -5.18 7.70 -13.80
C VAL A 38 -5.69 6.70 -12.77
N LEU A 39 -5.13 5.49 -12.80
CA LEU A 39 -5.30 4.46 -11.77
C LEU A 39 -4.09 4.55 -10.85
N ASP A 40 -4.31 5.02 -9.63
CA ASP A 40 -3.20 5.31 -8.70
C ASP A 40 -3.25 4.44 -7.44
N ALA A 41 -2.15 4.48 -6.68
CA ALA A 41 -1.95 3.77 -5.43
C ALA A 41 -1.05 4.58 -4.48
N HIS A 42 -0.33 3.94 -3.56
CA HIS A 42 0.65 4.50 -2.64
C HIS A 42 0.05 5.10 -1.35
N SER A 43 -0.81 6.09 -1.44
CA SER A 43 -1.43 6.76 -0.28
C SER A 43 -2.49 5.93 0.44
N HIS A 44 -2.87 4.78 -0.13
CA HIS A 44 -3.94 3.91 0.35
C HIS A 44 -5.33 4.58 0.37
N SER A 45 -5.48 5.68 -0.35
CA SER A 45 -6.76 6.41 -0.47
C SER A 45 -7.80 5.55 -1.18
N VAL A 46 -9.05 5.65 -0.74
CA VAL A 46 -10.20 5.00 -1.37
C VAL A 46 -10.95 6.07 -2.14
N ILE A 47 -10.79 6.08 -3.46
CA ILE A 47 -11.38 7.07 -4.36
C ILE A 47 -12.01 6.31 -5.51
N GLU A 48 -13.34 6.22 -5.51
CA GLU A 48 -14.08 5.53 -6.56
C GLU A 48 -13.96 6.27 -7.90
N SER A 49 -14.18 7.58 -7.87
CA SER A 49 -14.13 8.43 -9.06
C SER A 49 -13.95 9.89 -8.66
N ASP A 50 -12.91 10.51 -9.15
CA ASP A 50 -12.68 11.96 -9.05
C ASP A 50 -12.30 12.49 -10.44
N ILE A 51 -12.55 13.76 -10.70
CA ILE A 51 -12.20 14.44 -11.95
C ILE A 51 -11.13 15.47 -11.66
N LEU A 52 -9.97 15.25 -12.24
CA LEU A 52 -8.86 16.19 -12.24
C LEU A 52 -8.83 16.96 -13.56
N ILE A 53 -8.33 18.18 -13.53
CA ILE A 53 -8.15 18.98 -14.74
C ILE A 53 -6.67 18.99 -15.12
N ASP A 54 -6.39 18.58 -16.35
CA ASP A 54 -5.03 18.55 -16.89
C ASP A 54 -4.53 19.97 -17.28
N LYS A 55 -3.26 20.07 -17.64
CA LYS A 55 -2.65 21.34 -18.06
C LYS A 55 -3.31 21.99 -19.28
N GLY A 56 -4.00 21.19 -20.09
CA GLY A 56 -4.74 21.65 -21.28
C GLY A 56 -6.19 22.06 -20.99
N GLY A 57 -6.67 21.88 -19.75
CA GLY A 57 -8.05 22.13 -19.36
C GLY A 57 -9.00 20.95 -19.61
N ASN A 58 -8.48 19.76 -19.92
CA ASN A 58 -9.30 18.57 -20.13
C ASN A 58 -9.54 17.81 -18.82
N GLU A 59 -10.68 17.14 -18.74
CA GLU A 59 -11.02 16.26 -17.64
C GLU A 59 -10.23 14.94 -17.72
N VAL A 60 -9.66 14.53 -16.60
CA VAL A 60 -8.96 13.24 -16.41
C VAL A 60 -9.60 12.52 -15.23
N LEU A 61 -10.09 11.32 -15.46
CA LEU A 61 -10.68 10.51 -14.40
C LEU A 61 -9.56 9.94 -13.51
N TYR A 62 -9.70 10.11 -12.19
CA TYR A 62 -8.75 9.63 -11.18
C TYR A 62 -9.44 8.65 -10.23
N THR A 63 -8.79 7.52 -9.94
CA THR A 63 -9.29 6.49 -9.01
C THR A 63 -8.17 5.81 -8.25
N SER A 64 -8.47 5.37 -7.02
CA SER A 64 -7.58 4.59 -6.15
C SER A 64 -8.39 3.61 -5.32
N THR A 65 -7.94 2.36 -5.22
CA THR A 65 -8.71 1.24 -4.64
C THR A 65 -8.51 1.04 -3.14
N GLY A 66 -7.65 1.83 -2.50
CA GLY A 66 -7.27 1.61 -1.10
C GLY A 66 -6.10 0.63 -0.96
N THR A 67 -6.17 -0.23 0.05
CA THR A 67 -5.09 -1.18 0.38
C THR A 67 -5.66 -2.52 0.84
N LYS A 68 -4.79 -3.54 0.94
CA LYS A 68 -5.10 -4.88 1.49
C LYS A 68 -6.28 -5.57 0.80
N PHE A 69 -6.48 -5.33 -0.50
CA PHE A 69 -7.62 -5.86 -1.27
C PHE A 69 -9.00 -5.51 -0.68
N ALA A 70 -9.13 -4.38 0.00
CA ALA A 70 -10.44 -3.93 0.49
C ALA A 70 -11.45 -3.74 -0.65
N ASN A 71 -10.95 -3.30 -1.83
CA ASN A 71 -11.77 -3.11 -3.02
C ASN A 71 -11.07 -3.61 -4.28
N ILE A 72 -11.86 -4.04 -5.26
CA ILE A 72 -11.44 -4.18 -6.66
C ILE A 72 -11.92 -2.94 -7.43
N GLY A 73 -11.02 -2.27 -8.13
CA GLY A 73 -11.37 -1.21 -9.07
C GLY A 73 -11.78 -1.79 -10.42
N LYS A 74 -12.93 -1.37 -10.92
CA LYS A 74 -13.42 -1.74 -12.25
C LYS A 74 -13.48 -0.50 -13.12
N LEU A 75 -12.68 -0.48 -14.19
CA LEU A 75 -12.72 0.53 -15.24
C LEU A 75 -13.57 0.01 -16.40
N THR A 76 -14.56 0.78 -16.83
CA THR A 76 -15.40 0.45 -17.98
C THR A 76 -15.28 1.54 -19.04
N ILE A 77 -14.94 1.14 -20.27
CA ILE A 77 -14.91 2.00 -21.44
C ILE A 77 -16.04 1.55 -22.39
N SER A 78 -16.96 2.44 -22.72
CA SER A 78 -18.08 2.16 -23.61
C SER A 78 -18.29 3.35 -24.57
N GLY A 79 -17.88 3.19 -25.84
CA GLY A 79 -17.73 4.32 -26.76
C GLY A 79 -16.75 5.33 -26.21
N ASP A 80 -17.15 6.59 -26.12
CA ASP A 80 -16.32 7.67 -25.57
C ASP A 80 -16.49 7.86 -24.05
N ARG A 81 -17.31 7.03 -23.40
CA ARG A 81 -17.59 7.13 -21.97
C ARG A 81 -16.67 6.22 -21.16
N ILE A 82 -16.01 6.79 -20.17
CA ILE A 82 -15.19 6.08 -19.19
C ILE A 82 -15.83 6.21 -17.82
N THR A 83 -15.93 5.11 -17.08
CA THR A 83 -16.44 5.08 -15.70
C THR A 83 -15.62 4.15 -14.85
N THR A 84 -15.54 4.46 -13.56
CA THR A 84 -14.93 3.62 -12.53
C THR A 84 -15.97 3.20 -11.48
N GLU A 85 -15.74 2.06 -10.88
CA GLU A 85 -16.54 1.48 -9.82
C GLU A 85 -15.60 0.78 -8.83
N LEU A 86 -15.83 0.95 -7.53
CA LEU A 86 -15.17 0.16 -6.49
C LEU A 86 -16.09 -0.95 -6.02
N ILE A 87 -15.60 -2.19 -6.08
CA ILE A 87 -16.31 -3.39 -5.63
C ILE A 87 -15.71 -3.79 -4.29
N PRO A 88 -16.39 -3.56 -3.15
CA PRO A 88 -15.91 -3.97 -1.84
C PRO A 88 -15.84 -5.49 -1.72
N LEU A 89 -14.74 -6.01 -1.15
CA LEU A 89 -14.53 -7.45 -0.98
C LEU A 89 -14.89 -7.97 0.39
N GLU A 90 -15.22 -7.14 1.36
CA GLU A 90 -15.51 -7.54 2.75
C GLU A 90 -16.61 -8.61 2.88
N ASN A 91 -17.57 -8.61 1.94
CA ASN A 91 -18.69 -9.56 1.91
C ASN A 91 -18.59 -10.57 0.75
N TYR A 92 -17.44 -10.62 0.07
CA TYR A 92 -17.22 -11.53 -1.05
C TYR A 92 -16.68 -12.86 -0.54
N SER A 93 -17.49 -13.92 -0.62
CA SER A 93 -17.17 -15.24 -0.09
C SER A 93 -16.89 -16.31 -1.16
N THR A 94 -17.02 -15.94 -2.43
CA THR A 94 -16.74 -16.89 -3.52
C THR A 94 -15.24 -16.94 -3.80
N THR A 95 -14.66 -18.10 -3.68
CA THR A 95 -13.23 -18.35 -3.90
C THR A 95 -13.02 -19.32 -5.07
N ASP A 96 -11.81 -19.33 -5.61
CA ASP A 96 -11.38 -20.32 -6.59
C ASP A 96 -10.73 -21.50 -5.85
N PRO A 97 -11.28 -22.74 -5.95
CA PRO A 97 -10.78 -23.87 -5.18
C PRO A 97 -9.33 -24.27 -5.54
N VAL A 98 -8.84 -23.92 -6.72
CA VAL A 98 -7.45 -24.19 -7.11
C VAL A 98 -6.53 -23.21 -6.38
N VAL A 99 -6.90 -21.92 -6.34
CA VAL A 99 -6.16 -20.90 -5.61
C VAL A 99 -6.18 -21.19 -4.12
N ASP A 100 -7.34 -21.53 -3.56
CA ASP A 100 -7.46 -21.92 -2.13
C ASP A 100 -6.55 -23.09 -1.80
N GLY A 101 -6.55 -24.14 -2.62
CA GLY A 101 -5.65 -25.28 -2.41
C GLY A 101 -4.16 -24.90 -2.43
N CYS A 102 -3.76 -23.96 -3.29
CA CYS A 102 -2.39 -23.44 -3.27
C CYS A 102 -2.07 -22.63 -2.00
N ILE A 103 -3.02 -21.81 -1.55
CA ILE A 103 -2.88 -21.02 -0.32
C ILE A 103 -2.76 -21.95 0.89
N ASP A 104 -3.65 -22.95 1.00
CA ASP A 104 -3.64 -23.94 2.09
C ASP A 104 -2.32 -24.72 2.16
N GLN A 105 -1.77 -25.09 1.01
CA GLN A 105 -0.46 -25.75 0.96
C GLN A 105 0.64 -24.83 1.49
N ILE A 106 0.72 -23.59 1.01
CA ILE A 106 1.71 -22.59 1.45
C ILE A 106 1.56 -22.33 2.95
N MET A 107 0.34 -22.13 3.43
CA MET A 107 0.08 -21.89 4.84
C MET A 107 0.47 -23.08 5.72
N THR A 108 0.25 -24.32 5.24
CA THR A 108 0.65 -25.54 5.96
C THR A 108 2.17 -25.65 6.07
N GLU A 109 2.88 -25.45 4.95
CA GLU A 109 4.34 -25.46 4.92
C GLU A 109 4.94 -24.33 5.77
N TYR A 110 4.33 -23.13 5.70
CA TYR A 110 4.78 -21.97 6.48
C TYR A 110 4.52 -22.12 7.98
N ALA A 111 3.45 -22.80 8.39
CA ALA A 111 3.06 -22.92 9.80
C ALA A 111 4.16 -23.55 10.66
N GLU A 112 4.95 -24.48 10.13
CA GLU A 112 6.08 -25.10 10.84
C GLU A 112 7.15 -24.08 11.25
N VAL A 113 7.38 -23.09 10.39
CA VAL A 113 8.37 -22.03 10.63
C VAL A 113 7.70 -20.82 11.29
N GLY A 114 6.54 -20.41 10.78
CA GLY A 114 5.83 -19.20 11.21
C GLY A 114 5.45 -19.23 12.68
N ASN A 115 4.98 -20.37 13.18
CA ASN A 115 4.57 -20.53 14.59
C ASN A 115 5.75 -20.77 15.55
N LYS A 116 6.97 -20.85 15.05
CA LYS A 116 8.13 -21.07 15.91
C LYS A 116 8.39 -19.82 16.76
N LYS A 117 8.31 -19.98 18.07
CA LYS A 117 8.72 -18.93 19.02
C LYS A 117 10.20 -18.63 18.86
N ILE A 118 10.52 -17.35 18.68
CA ILE A 118 11.89 -16.85 18.53
C ILE A 118 12.32 -15.95 19.68
N ALA A 119 11.37 -15.26 20.32
CA ALA A 119 11.63 -14.34 21.42
C ALA A 119 10.42 -14.22 22.34
N ALA A 120 10.53 -13.39 23.37
CA ALA A 120 9.41 -12.88 24.15
C ALA A 120 9.68 -11.44 24.54
N CYS A 121 8.65 -10.61 24.58
CA CYS A 121 8.70 -9.23 25.00
C CYS A 121 7.67 -8.94 26.08
N ALA A 122 8.05 -8.20 27.12
CA ALA A 122 7.16 -7.87 28.23
C ALA A 122 6.26 -6.64 27.96
N PHE A 123 6.46 -5.97 26.83
CA PHE A 123 5.72 -4.76 26.43
C PHE A 123 5.56 -4.73 24.93
N ASP A 124 4.57 -3.98 24.47
CA ASP A 124 4.31 -3.84 23.04
C ASP A 124 5.42 -3.04 22.34
N LEU A 125 5.81 -3.50 21.15
CA LEU A 125 6.73 -2.80 20.26
C LEU A 125 5.89 -2.02 19.24
N ILE A 126 5.77 -0.71 19.46
CA ILE A 126 4.74 0.13 18.85
C ILE A 126 5.19 0.85 17.60
N THR A 127 4.24 1.03 16.69
CA THR A 127 4.35 1.90 15.50
C THR A 127 3.50 3.16 15.59
N HIS A 128 2.52 3.17 16.51
CA HIS A 128 1.59 4.27 16.74
C HIS A 128 1.61 4.67 18.22
N ASP A 129 1.26 5.91 18.51
CA ASP A 129 1.04 6.38 19.88
C ASP A 129 -0.36 5.97 20.40
N SER A 130 -0.67 6.39 21.63
CA SER A 130 -1.96 6.13 22.26
C SER A 130 -3.15 6.84 21.59
N GLU A 131 -2.89 7.84 20.74
CA GLU A 131 -3.90 8.57 19.98
C GLU A 131 -4.12 7.99 18.59
N GLY A 132 -3.33 6.95 18.20
CA GLY A 132 -3.39 6.31 16.90
C GLY A 132 -2.55 7.00 15.81
N ASN A 133 -1.72 7.98 16.16
CA ASN A 133 -0.83 8.63 15.21
C ASN A 133 0.39 7.72 14.93
N ARG A 134 0.76 7.62 13.68
CA ARG A 134 1.88 6.79 13.25
C ARG A 134 3.23 7.43 13.56
N ILE A 135 3.82 7.12 14.71
CA ILE A 135 5.06 7.75 15.21
C ILE A 135 6.33 7.31 14.49
N VAL A 136 6.39 6.09 13.96
CA VAL A 136 7.62 5.55 13.33
C VAL A 136 8.14 6.37 12.14
N ARG A 137 7.33 7.25 11.55
CA ARG A 137 7.74 8.12 10.45
C ARG A 137 8.23 9.49 10.88
N VAL A 138 7.85 9.92 12.08
CA VAL A 138 8.05 11.32 12.52
C VAL A 138 8.78 11.43 13.85
N GLY A 139 9.00 10.32 14.54
CA GLY A 139 9.62 10.32 15.86
C GLY A 139 10.28 8.98 16.22
N GLU A 140 10.79 8.93 17.42
CA GLU A 140 11.40 7.75 18.01
C GLU A 140 10.32 6.75 18.45
N SER A 141 10.56 5.46 18.21
CA SER A 141 9.72 4.38 18.72
C SER A 141 10.59 3.22 19.21
N ASN A 142 10.10 2.46 20.18
CA ASN A 142 10.81 1.30 20.72
C ASN A 142 11.05 0.22 19.65
N LEU A 143 10.10 0.01 18.75
CA LEU A 143 10.27 -0.92 17.62
C LEU A 143 11.32 -0.42 16.62
N GLY A 144 11.32 0.88 16.31
CA GLY A 144 12.34 1.50 15.45
C GLY A 144 13.74 1.35 16.04
N ASN A 145 13.89 1.55 17.34
CA ASN A 145 15.14 1.38 18.06
C ASN A 145 15.61 -0.07 18.01
N LEU A 146 14.71 -1.03 18.29
CA LEU A 146 15.02 -2.46 18.21
C LEU A 146 15.53 -2.86 16.82
N ILE A 147 14.86 -2.40 15.76
CA ILE A 147 15.25 -2.69 14.38
C ILE A 147 16.63 -2.10 14.07
N ALA A 148 16.88 -0.85 14.44
CA ALA A 148 18.17 -0.20 14.22
C ALA A 148 19.28 -0.92 15.01
N ASP A 149 19.04 -1.29 16.26
CA ASP A 149 20.01 -2.04 17.07
C ASP A 149 20.26 -3.44 16.51
N ALA A 150 19.24 -4.12 15.99
CA ALA A 150 19.41 -5.41 15.34
C ALA A 150 20.30 -5.33 14.10
N PHE A 151 20.07 -4.34 13.22
CA PHE A 151 20.93 -4.10 12.07
C PHE A 151 22.36 -3.76 12.50
N ARG A 152 22.53 -2.89 13.47
CA ARG A 152 23.85 -2.52 14.01
C ARG A 152 24.60 -3.76 14.52
N HIS A 153 23.90 -4.63 15.27
CA HIS A 153 24.48 -5.84 15.82
C HIS A 153 24.89 -6.84 14.74
N VAL A 154 23.98 -7.13 13.80
CA VAL A 154 24.21 -8.15 12.75
C VAL A 154 25.30 -7.72 11.78
N LEU A 155 25.35 -6.43 11.46
CA LEU A 155 26.32 -5.89 10.48
C LEU A 155 27.63 -5.44 11.12
N GLY A 156 27.73 -5.42 12.47
CA GLY A 156 28.92 -4.92 13.18
C GLY A 156 29.17 -3.43 12.92
N ALA A 157 28.12 -2.66 12.67
CA ALA A 157 28.19 -1.24 12.36
C ALA A 157 28.13 -0.38 13.63
N ASP A 158 28.78 0.80 13.59
CA ASP A 158 28.69 1.77 14.68
C ASP A 158 27.33 2.48 14.72
N ILE A 159 26.72 2.68 13.54
CA ILE A 159 25.43 3.35 13.36
C ILE A 159 24.58 2.52 12.41
N ALA A 160 23.27 2.41 12.72
CA ALA A 160 22.28 1.88 11.80
C ALA A 160 21.10 2.85 11.65
N TYR A 161 20.58 2.94 10.44
CA TYR A 161 19.45 3.77 10.07
C TYR A 161 18.46 2.95 9.26
N PHE A 162 17.17 3.08 9.58
CA PHE A 162 16.10 2.41 8.87
C PHE A 162 14.94 3.36 8.57
N ASN A 163 14.36 3.24 7.37
CA ASN A 163 13.19 4.04 7.00
C ASN A 163 11.96 3.61 7.79
N GLY A 164 11.42 4.50 8.63
CA GLY A 164 10.20 4.25 9.41
C GLY A 164 8.99 3.84 8.59
N GLY A 165 8.93 4.22 7.31
CA GLY A 165 7.91 3.76 6.37
C GLY A 165 7.95 2.26 6.07
N GLY A 166 9.09 1.60 6.27
CA GLY A 166 9.26 0.15 6.15
C GLY A 166 8.72 -0.65 7.34
N ILE A 167 8.52 -0.01 8.49
CA ILE A 167 7.94 -0.66 9.68
C ILE A 167 6.42 -0.66 9.55
N ARG A 168 5.83 -1.80 9.18
CA ARG A 168 4.43 -1.87 8.74
C ARG A 168 3.46 -2.29 9.82
N SER A 169 3.92 -3.01 10.84
CA SER A 169 3.09 -3.54 11.92
C SER A 169 3.76 -3.32 13.27
N HIS A 170 2.98 -3.24 14.33
CA HIS A 170 3.48 -3.37 15.71
C HIS A 170 3.64 -4.85 16.06
N ILE A 171 4.36 -5.14 17.15
CA ILE A 171 4.48 -6.48 17.72
C ILE A 171 3.92 -6.42 19.15
N GLU A 172 2.93 -7.23 19.44
CA GLU A 172 2.31 -7.28 20.77
C GLU A 172 3.26 -7.93 21.80
N SER A 173 3.07 -7.57 23.07
CA SER A 173 3.78 -8.21 24.19
C SER A 173 3.39 -9.67 24.32
N GLY A 174 4.33 -10.48 24.76
CA GLY A 174 4.16 -11.93 24.90
C GLY A 174 5.23 -12.71 24.15
N ASP A 175 4.87 -13.91 23.73
CA ASP A 175 5.72 -14.75 22.90
C ASP A 175 5.71 -14.22 21.46
N ILE A 176 6.90 -14.03 20.90
CA ILE A 176 7.10 -13.55 19.52
C ILE A 176 7.49 -14.74 18.66
N THR A 177 6.79 -14.92 17.57
CA THR A 177 7.01 -15.96 16.57
C THR A 177 7.57 -15.35 15.28
N PHE A 178 7.96 -16.20 14.33
CA PHE A 178 8.32 -15.71 12.97
C PHE A 178 7.15 -15.06 12.25
N HIS A 179 5.91 -15.43 12.61
CA HIS A 179 4.70 -14.84 12.00
C HIS A 179 4.49 -13.38 12.40
N ASP A 180 5.03 -12.96 13.56
CA ASP A 180 4.87 -11.60 14.09
C ASP A 180 5.88 -10.61 13.49
N LEU A 181 6.88 -11.11 12.74
CA LEU A 181 7.92 -10.32 12.09
C LEU A 181 7.57 -9.98 10.63
#